data_aa506c84da54e047fe7c1f523a033397
#
_entry.id   aa506c84da54e047fe7c1f523a033397
#
_cell.length_a   1.000
_cell.length_b   1.000
_cell.length_c   1.000
_cell.angle_alpha   90.00
_cell.angle_beta   90.00
_cell.angle_gamma   90.00
#
_symmetry.space_group_name_H-M   'P 1'
#
loop_
_entity.id
_entity.type
_entity.pdbx_description
1 polymer ?
#
loop_
_entity_poly.entity_id
_entity_poly.type
_entity_poly.pdbx_seq_one_letter_code
_entity_poly.pdbx_strand_id
1 'polypeptide(L)'
;MIKVNDLSFSYGKEPCLENISLELEPGKIYGLLGENGVGKTTLLTLLCGLKKPSKGEILTDGVAPIRRLPSFLQDQYYLPDEVAPVNMKAEKWAKDGGTFWPNYSHETFLKAMATFENDPARKMNAMSAGQLKKTYISFALACGTRYLFLDEPTNGLDIPSKAQFRKVIMALTADDSTIVISTHQVKDLENIIDPIVILDRRDVLLNASVEEISSKLFFDYGNVLNPDALYSEQLPGGFIQVYPNTEAQESKVNVEALFNTVHKHKDLIKGMFSHE
;
A
#
# COMPACT_ATOMS: atom_id res chain seq x y z
N MET A 1 -15.09 -1.44 -5.55
CA MET A 1 -14.64 -0.03 -5.66
C MET A 1 -14.73 0.65 -4.32
N ILE A 2 -13.69 1.37 -3.88
CA ILE A 2 -13.71 2.18 -2.67
C ILE A 2 -13.75 3.65 -3.07
N LYS A 3 -14.71 4.39 -2.49
CA LYS A 3 -14.84 5.84 -2.67
C LYS A 3 -14.69 6.54 -1.34
N VAL A 4 -13.85 7.57 -1.31
CA VAL A 4 -13.60 8.43 -0.15
C VAL A 4 -13.93 9.86 -0.57
N ASN A 5 -14.88 10.49 0.13
CA ASN A 5 -15.39 11.82 -0.19
C ASN A 5 -15.19 12.76 1.00
N ASP A 6 -14.39 13.81 0.82
CA ASP A 6 -14.15 14.90 1.78
C ASP A 6 -13.84 14.41 3.21
N LEU A 7 -13.11 13.30 3.28
CA LEU A 7 -12.80 12.61 4.51
C LEU A 7 -11.90 13.44 5.40
N SER A 8 -12.34 13.67 6.64
CA SER A 8 -11.50 14.26 7.68
C SER A 8 -11.52 13.41 8.94
N PHE A 9 -10.38 13.35 9.62
CA PHE A 9 -10.24 12.63 10.88
C PHE A 9 -9.25 13.34 11.83
N SER A 10 -9.60 13.33 13.11
CA SER A 10 -8.75 13.91 14.17
C SER A 10 -8.63 12.95 15.36
N TYR A 11 -7.45 12.91 15.96
CA TYR A 11 -7.24 12.30 17.28
C TYR A 11 -7.48 13.35 18.36
N GLY A 12 -8.68 13.32 18.96
CA GLY A 12 -9.10 14.36 19.88
C GLY A 12 -9.19 15.71 19.17
N LYS A 13 -8.31 16.66 19.53
CA LYS A 13 -8.25 18.00 18.93
C LYS A 13 -7.22 18.14 17.81
N GLU A 14 -6.37 17.13 17.60
CA GLU A 14 -5.30 17.19 16.60
C GLU A 14 -5.78 16.63 15.27
N PRO A 15 -5.86 17.44 14.21
CA PRO A 15 -6.24 16.97 12.87
C PRO A 15 -5.14 16.07 12.31
N CYS A 16 -5.55 14.91 11.76
CA CYS A 16 -4.66 13.94 11.14
C CYS A 16 -4.86 13.89 9.62
N LEU A 17 -6.11 13.86 9.17
CA LEU A 17 -6.50 13.91 7.77
C LEU A 17 -7.53 15.02 7.58
N GLU A 18 -7.43 15.80 6.51
CA GLU A 18 -8.34 16.90 6.20
C GLU A 18 -8.75 16.85 4.72
N ASN A 19 -10.05 16.77 4.46
CA ASN A 19 -10.66 16.84 3.12
C ASN A 19 -10.06 15.87 2.09
N ILE A 20 -9.74 14.64 2.51
CA ILE A 20 -9.18 13.61 1.63
C ILE A 20 -10.31 13.07 0.74
N SER A 21 -10.11 13.14 -0.57
CA SER A 21 -10.97 12.50 -1.56
C SER A 21 -10.12 11.63 -2.49
N LEU A 22 -10.52 10.36 -2.67
CA LEU A 22 -9.86 9.43 -3.58
C LEU A 22 -10.79 8.29 -3.95
N GLU A 23 -10.55 7.70 -5.11
CA GLU A 23 -11.20 6.48 -5.56
C GLU A 23 -10.16 5.37 -5.74
N LEU A 24 -10.49 4.15 -5.29
CA LEU A 24 -9.69 2.97 -5.50
C LEU A 24 -10.51 1.95 -6.30
N GLU A 25 -10.06 1.69 -7.51
CA GLU A 25 -10.69 0.72 -8.41
C GLU A 25 -10.40 -0.72 -7.97
N PRO A 26 -11.27 -1.68 -8.28
CA PRO A 26 -11.04 -3.08 -7.97
C PRO A 26 -9.88 -3.68 -8.82
N GLY A 27 -9.28 -4.77 -8.31
CA GLY A 27 -8.29 -5.55 -9.04
C GLY A 27 -6.91 -4.88 -9.19
N LYS A 28 -6.58 -3.89 -8.36
CA LYS A 28 -5.30 -3.16 -8.44
C LYS A 28 -4.50 -3.24 -7.15
N ILE A 29 -3.18 -3.08 -7.25
CA ILE A 29 -2.25 -3.05 -6.10
C ILE A 29 -1.78 -1.62 -5.89
N TYR A 30 -2.45 -0.90 -5.02
CA TYR A 30 -2.14 0.49 -4.70
C TYR A 30 -0.95 0.62 -3.77
N GLY A 31 0.01 1.47 -4.12
CA GLY A 31 1.04 1.95 -3.22
C GLY A 31 0.58 3.23 -2.51
N LEU A 32 0.28 3.17 -1.22
CA LEU A 32 -0.04 4.35 -0.40
C LEU A 32 1.24 4.91 0.21
N LEU A 33 1.78 5.94 -0.41
CA LEU A 33 3.05 6.56 -0.06
C LEU A 33 2.84 7.84 0.76
N GLY A 34 3.80 8.19 1.57
CA GLY A 34 3.77 9.42 2.36
C GLY A 34 4.80 9.39 3.48
N GLU A 35 5.14 10.54 4.02
CA GLU A 35 6.05 10.65 5.16
C GLU A 35 5.52 9.93 6.41
N ASN A 36 6.41 9.68 7.36
CA ASN A 36 6.00 9.12 8.66
C ASN A 36 5.08 10.12 9.40
N GLY A 37 3.99 9.58 9.96
CA GLY A 37 3.00 10.40 10.69
C GLY A 37 2.04 11.21 9.79
N VAL A 38 2.08 11.03 8.46
CA VAL A 38 1.20 11.76 7.53
C VAL A 38 -0.25 11.28 7.55
N GLY A 39 -0.52 10.10 8.13
CA GLY A 39 -1.86 9.55 8.26
C GLY A 39 -2.14 8.27 7.46
N LYS A 40 -1.13 7.60 6.86
CA LYS A 40 -1.32 6.35 6.10
C LYS A 40 -2.06 5.28 6.89
N THR A 41 -1.55 4.89 8.08
CA THR A 41 -2.20 3.96 9.01
C THR A 41 -3.61 4.40 9.38
N THR A 42 -3.79 5.71 9.59
CA THR A 42 -5.11 6.28 9.93
C THR A 42 -6.08 6.09 8.76
N LEU A 43 -5.67 6.39 7.53
CA LEU A 43 -6.49 6.17 6.35
C LEU A 43 -6.85 4.68 6.19
N LEU A 44 -5.87 3.76 6.29
CA LEU A 44 -6.15 2.31 6.23
C LEU A 44 -7.15 1.87 7.29
N THR A 45 -7.01 2.33 8.54
CA THR A 45 -7.95 1.97 9.63
C THR A 45 -9.36 2.55 9.44
N LEU A 46 -9.48 3.69 8.75
CA LEU A 46 -10.77 4.25 8.34
C LEU A 46 -11.41 3.44 7.20
N LEU A 47 -10.62 3.06 6.18
CA LEU A 47 -11.07 2.20 5.08
C LEU A 47 -11.58 0.85 5.57
N CYS A 48 -10.95 0.29 6.62
CA CYS A 48 -11.36 -0.98 7.24
C CYS A 48 -12.56 -0.85 8.20
N GLY A 49 -13.06 0.36 8.47
CA GLY A 49 -14.12 0.56 9.45
C GLY A 49 -13.69 0.34 10.91
N LEU A 50 -12.40 0.39 11.20
CA LEU A 50 -11.84 0.35 12.56
C LEU A 50 -11.94 1.71 13.24
N LYS A 51 -12.03 2.78 12.46
CA LYS A 51 -12.23 4.16 12.92
C LYS A 51 -13.41 4.80 12.19
N LYS A 52 -14.04 5.77 12.85
CA LYS A 52 -15.14 6.54 12.26
C LYS A 52 -14.60 7.90 11.78
N PRO A 53 -14.89 8.33 10.54
CA PRO A 53 -14.57 9.67 10.07
C PRO A 53 -15.16 10.75 10.98
N SER A 54 -14.43 11.87 11.13
CA SER A 54 -14.97 13.07 11.79
C SER A 54 -15.89 13.86 10.85
N LYS A 55 -15.56 13.86 9.53
CA LYS A 55 -16.35 14.43 8.45
C LYS A 55 -16.18 13.59 7.20
N GLY A 56 -17.06 13.79 6.22
CA GLY A 56 -17.05 13.06 4.95
C GLY A 56 -17.53 11.62 5.11
N GLU A 57 -17.31 10.84 4.08
CA GLU A 57 -17.75 9.44 4.04
C GLU A 57 -16.77 8.52 3.31
N ILE A 58 -16.88 7.26 3.61
CA ILE A 58 -16.21 6.17 2.90
C ILE A 58 -17.28 5.16 2.50
N LEU A 59 -17.26 4.76 1.22
CA LEU A 59 -18.12 3.71 0.69
C LEU A 59 -17.25 2.65 0.01
N THR A 60 -17.41 1.40 0.43
CA THR A 60 -16.83 0.24 -0.23
C THR A 60 -17.97 -0.55 -0.85
N ASP A 61 -18.03 -0.62 -2.17
CA ASP A 61 -19.17 -1.19 -2.94
C ASP A 61 -20.53 -0.66 -2.46
N GLY A 62 -20.60 0.65 -2.15
CA GLY A 62 -21.81 1.31 -1.67
C GLY A 62 -22.11 1.10 -0.18
N VAL A 63 -21.29 0.35 0.55
CA VAL A 63 -21.44 0.10 1.99
C VAL A 63 -20.43 0.90 2.79
N ALA A 64 -20.90 1.63 3.81
CA ALA A 64 -20.01 2.34 4.72
C ALA A 64 -19.27 1.34 5.65
N PRO A 65 -17.92 1.28 5.62
CA PRO A 65 -17.13 0.34 6.42
C PRO A 65 -17.39 0.39 7.92
N ILE A 66 -17.70 1.57 8.45
CA ILE A 66 -17.98 1.78 9.87
C ILE A 66 -19.23 1.02 10.36
N ARG A 67 -20.11 0.59 9.44
CA ARG A 67 -21.27 -0.26 9.80
C ARG A 67 -20.84 -1.68 10.23
N ARG A 68 -19.61 -2.10 9.88
CA ARG A 68 -19.01 -3.39 10.26
C ARG A 68 -19.93 -4.59 10.01
N LEU A 69 -20.64 -4.58 8.88
CA LEU A 69 -21.50 -5.69 8.51
C LEU A 69 -20.66 -6.97 8.35
N PRO A 70 -21.15 -8.15 8.79
CA PRO A 70 -20.41 -9.40 8.64
C PRO A 70 -19.93 -9.67 7.21
N SER A 71 -20.79 -9.44 6.20
CA SER A 71 -20.42 -9.57 4.78
C SER A 71 -19.25 -8.67 4.38
N PHE A 72 -19.22 -7.43 4.87
CA PHE A 72 -18.10 -6.52 4.63
C PHE A 72 -16.82 -7.00 5.34
N LEU A 73 -16.91 -7.43 6.61
CA LEU A 73 -15.74 -7.90 7.37
C LEU A 73 -15.13 -9.18 6.80
N GLN A 74 -15.94 -10.04 6.17
CA GLN A 74 -15.49 -11.26 5.50
C GLN A 74 -14.81 -10.99 4.15
N ASP A 75 -15.08 -9.84 3.54
CA ASP A 75 -14.51 -9.42 2.25
C ASP A 75 -13.22 -8.60 2.39
N GLN A 76 -12.76 -8.37 3.62
CA GLN A 76 -11.54 -7.59 3.86
C GLN A 76 -10.61 -8.23 4.88
N TYR A 77 -9.32 -7.86 4.78
CA TYR A 77 -8.33 -8.12 5.82
C TYR A 77 -7.41 -6.90 6.00
N TYR A 78 -7.15 -6.54 7.24
CA TYR A 78 -6.18 -5.50 7.60
C TYR A 78 -5.01 -6.11 8.37
N LEU A 79 -3.81 -5.95 7.82
CA LEU A 79 -2.56 -6.31 8.46
C LEU A 79 -1.90 -5.05 9.03
N PRO A 80 -1.80 -4.88 10.35
CA PRO A 80 -1.09 -3.75 10.95
C PRO A 80 0.42 -3.89 10.82
N ASP A 81 1.15 -2.76 10.96
CA ASP A 81 2.62 -2.77 10.98
C ASP A 81 3.15 -3.65 12.13
N GLU A 82 2.65 -3.49 13.33
CA GLU A 82 3.04 -4.31 14.47
C GLU A 82 2.10 -5.51 14.65
N VAL A 83 2.67 -6.70 14.76
CA VAL A 83 1.95 -7.95 14.98
C VAL A 83 2.39 -8.62 16.27
N ALA A 84 1.44 -9.18 17.03
CA ALA A 84 1.72 -9.81 18.32
C ALA A 84 1.83 -11.34 18.19
N PRO A 85 2.80 -11.97 18.87
CA PRO A 85 2.93 -13.42 18.87
C PRO A 85 1.82 -14.08 19.70
N VAL A 86 1.36 -15.24 19.24
CA VAL A 86 0.39 -16.08 19.95
C VAL A 86 1.07 -17.37 20.39
N ASN A 87 0.74 -17.90 21.58
CA ASN A 87 1.31 -19.17 22.06
C ASN A 87 0.61 -20.38 21.39
N MET A 88 0.71 -20.46 20.08
CA MET A 88 0.11 -21.50 19.24
C MET A 88 1.03 -21.77 18.03
N LYS A 89 0.97 -22.99 17.46
CA LYS A 89 1.60 -23.27 16.16
C LYS A 89 0.95 -22.42 15.07
N ALA A 90 1.75 -21.87 14.15
CA ALA A 90 1.26 -21.00 13.08
C ALA A 90 0.17 -21.68 12.23
N GLU A 91 0.35 -22.95 11.87
CA GLU A 91 -0.64 -23.71 11.10
C GLU A 91 -1.98 -23.83 11.82
N LYS A 92 -1.94 -24.17 13.12
CA LYS A 92 -3.17 -24.28 13.92
C LYS A 92 -3.87 -22.93 14.05
N TRP A 93 -3.11 -21.87 14.34
CA TRP A 93 -3.63 -20.50 14.42
C TRP A 93 -4.30 -20.08 13.12
N ALA A 94 -3.66 -20.38 11.97
CA ALA A 94 -4.21 -20.04 10.67
C ALA A 94 -5.49 -20.83 10.34
N LYS A 95 -5.56 -22.14 10.67
CA LYS A 95 -6.78 -22.94 10.50
C LYS A 95 -7.93 -22.43 11.35
N ASP A 96 -7.67 -22.19 12.64
CA ASP A 96 -8.69 -21.72 13.57
C ASP A 96 -9.19 -20.32 13.20
N GLY A 97 -8.27 -19.39 12.87
CA GLY A 97 -8.59 -18.02 12.45
C GLY A 97 -9.26 -17.96 11.08
N GLY A 98 -8.84 -18.80 10.15
CA GLY A 98 -9.37 -18.82 8.78
C GLY A 98 -10.87 -19.11 8.69
N THR A 99 -11.47 -19.72 9.72
CA THR A 99 -12.91 -20.01 9.76
C THR A 99 -13.80 -18.76 9.66
N PHE A 100 -13.27 -17.57 9.93
CA PHE A 100 -14.00 -16.32 9.82
C PHE A 100 -14.07 -15.77 8.38
N TRP A 101 -13.24 -16.28 7.44
CA TRP A 101 -13.22 -15.86 6.05
C TRP A 101 -13.72 -16.99 5.14
N PRO A 102 -14.82 -16.78 4.40
CA PRO A 102 -15.42 -17.83 3.56
C PRO A 102 -14.48 -18.39 2.48
N ASN A 103 -13.59 -17.56 1.97
CA ASN A 103 -12.64 -17.91 0.90
C ASN A 103 -11.28 -18.37 1.44
N TYR A 104 -11.14 -18.58 2.75
CA TYR A 104 -9.86 -19.00 3.32
C TYR A 104 -9.34 -20.28 2.69
N SER A 105 -8.11 -20.24 2.18
CA SER A 105 -7.39 -21.38 1.61
C SER A 105 -6.19 -21.74 2.47
N HIS A 106 -6.28 -22.90 3.15
CA HIS A 106 -5.14 -23.40 3.92
C HIS A 106 -3.95 -23.77 3.03
N GLU A 107 -4.21 -24.21 1.81
CA GLU A 107 -3.17 -24.50 0.81
C GLU A 107 -2.39 -23.22 0.46
N THR A 108 -3.10 -22.10 0.24
CA THR A 108 -2.47 -20.78 0.00
C THR A 108 -1.61 -20.37 1.18
N PHE A 109 -2.08 -20.55 2.42
CA PHE A 109 -1.27 -20.29 3.61
C PHE A 109 0.04 -21.07 3.59
N LEU A 110 -0.02 -22.40 3.35
CA LEU A 110 1.17 -23.25 3.33
C LEU A 110 2.12 -22.89 2.16
N LYS A 111 1.60 -22.56 0.97
CA LYS A 111 2.42 -22.09 -0.17
C LYS A 111 3.14 -20.79 0.16
N ALA A 112 2.47 -19.84 0.80
CA ALA A 112 3.09 -18.58 1.22
C ALA A 112 4.17 -18.82 2.28
N MET A 113 3.88 -19.64 3.31
CA MET A 113 4.86 -20.02 4.34
C MET A 113 6.09 -20.69 3.73
N ALA A 114 5.90 -21.60 2.77
CA ALA A 114 7.00 -22.27 2.06
C ALA A 114 7.84 -21.27 1.23
N THR A 115 7.20 -20.34 0.52
CA THR A 115 7.91 -19.30 -0.23
C THR A 115 8.72 -18.38 0.68
N PHE A 116 8.22 -18.08 1.87
CA PHE A 116 8.93 -17.33 2.90
C PHE A 116 9.96 -18.16 3.69
N GLU A 117 10.12 -19.44 3.37
CA GLU A 117 11.00 -20.38 4.10
C GLU A 117 10.71 -20.37 5.60
N ASN A 118 9.43 -20.30 5.97
CA ASN A 118 8.96 -20.21 7.34
C ASN A 118 8.21 -21.47 7.74
N ASP A 119 8.55 -22.05 8.90
CA ASP A 119 7.98 -23.34 9.35
C ASP A 119 6.59 -23.15 9.97
N PRO A 120 5.51 -23.71 9.34
CA PRO A 120 4.15 -23.61 9.87
C PRO A 120 3.92 -24.39 11.17
N ALA A 121 4.76 -25.38 11.47
CA ALA A 121 4.68 -26.16 12.71
C ALA A 121 5.29 -25.44 13.91
N ARG A 122 6.06 -24.36 13.69
CA ARG A 122 6.68 -23.57 14.75
C ARG A 122 5.65 -22.79 15.54
N LYS A 123 5.85 -22.67 16.86
CA LYS A 123 5.04 -21.78 17.71
C LYS A 123 5.34 -20.31 17.39
N MET A 124 4.30 -19.49 17.24
CA MET A 124 4.44 -18.08 16.85
C MET A 124 5.21 -17.25 17.90
N ASN A 125 5.09 -17.59 19.19
CA ASN A 125 5.88 -16.93 20.25
C ASN A 125 7.36 -17.33 20.29
N ALA A 126 7.78 -18.31 19.49
CA ALA A 126 9.18 -18.69 19.30
C ALA A 126 9.76 -18.19 17.95
N MET A 127 8.99 -17.43 17.18
CA MET A 127 9.40 -16.83 15.93
C MET A 127 10.14 -15.50 16.17
N SER A 128 11.07 -15.16 15.27
CA SER A 128 11.58 -13.79 15.19
C SER A 128 10.52 -12.84 14.69
N ALA A 129 10.70 -11.53 14.86
CA ALA A 129 9.76 -10.51 14.36
C ALA A 129 9.49 -10.67 12.85
N GLY A 130 10.55 -10.88 12.05
CA GLY A 130 10.41 -11.11 10.60
C GLY A 130 9.66 -12.41 10.27
N GLN A 131 9.94 -13.51 10.99
CA GLN A 131 9.19 -14.76 10.82
C GLN A 131 7.71 -14.62 11.20
N LEU A 132 7.44 -13.90 12.27
CA LEU A 132 6.07 -13.60 12.69
C LEU A 132 5.34 -12.77 11.64
N LYS A 133 5.97 -11.70 11.14
CA LYS A 133 5.42 -10.84 10.07
C LYS A 133 5.09 -11.66 8.82
N LYS A 134 6.03 -12.52 8.36
CA LYS A 134 5.80 -13.46 7.24
C LYS A 134 4.59 -14.37 7.46
N THR A 135 4.41 -14.88 8.69
CA THR A 135 3.25 -15.72 9.05
C THR A 135 1.94 -14.94 8.91
N TYR A 136 1.89 -13.71 9.39
CA TYR A 136 0.69 -12.87 9.26
C TYR A 136 0.40 -12.48 7.81
N ILE A 137 1.43 -12.18 7.00
CA ILE A 137 1.28 -11.94 5.56
C ILE A 137 0.73 -13.18 4.87
N SER A 138 1.27 -14.37 5.19
CA SER A 138 0.79 -15.64 4.63
C SER A 138 -0.69 -15.88 4.95
N PHE A 139 -1.11 -15.56 6.17
CA PHE A 139 -2.50 -15.65 6.58
C PHE A 139 -3.39 -14.63 5.87
N ALA A 140 -2.94 -13.38 5.76
CA ALA A 140 -3.66 -12.32 5.06
C ALA A 140 -3.99 -12.71 3.62
N LEU A 141 -3.02 -13.26 2.89
CA LEU A 141 -3.22 -13.77 1.53
C LEU A 141 -4.16 -14.99 1.49
N ALA A 142 -4.04 -15.89 2.48
CA ALA A 142 -4.86 -17.08 2.57
C ALA A 142 -6.34 -16.77 2.86
N CYS A 143 -6.67 -15.63 3.45
CA CYS A 143 -8.05 -15.19 3.66
C CYS A 143 -8.84 -15.01 2.36
N GLY A 144 -8.18 -14.82 1.22
CA GLY A 144 -8.83 -14.73 -0.09
C GLY A 144 -9.85 -13.59 -0.18
N THR A 145 -9.52 -12.43 0.43
CA THR A 145 -10.43 -11.28 0.52
C THR A 145 -10.35 -10.41 -0.72
N ARG A 146 -11.46 -9.75 -1.07
CA ARG A 146 -11.50 -8.76 -2.16
C ARG A 146 -10.74 -7.47 -1.84
N TYR A 147 -10.63 -7.13 -0.54
CA TYR A 147 -9.92 -5.94 -0.08
C TYR A 147 -8.85 -6.34 0.94
N LEU A 148 -7.59 -6.08 0.60
CA LEU A 148 -6.45 -6.40 1.44
C LEU A 148 -5.68 -5.11 1.76
N PHE A 149 -5.64 -4.74 3.03
CA PHE A 149 -4.95 -3.54 3.51
C PHE A 149 -3.72 -3.95 4.30
N LEU A 150 -2.52 -3.59 3.82
CA LEU A 150 -1.24 -3.95 4.40
C LEU A 150 -0.51 -2.69 4.88
N ASP A 151 -0.34 -2.55 6.19
CA ASP A 151 0.34 -1.41 6.77
C ASP A 151 1.82 -1.75 7.01
N GLU A 152 2.71 -1.08 6.27
CA GLU A 152 4.18 -1.27 6.30
C GLU A 152 4.58 -2.77 6.30
N PRO A 153 4.09 -3.60 5.35
CA PRO A 153 4.27 -5.06 5.44
C PRO A 153 5.72 -5.51 5.29
N THR A 154 6.58 -4.70 4.66
CA THR A 154 8.00 -5.00 4.46
C THR A 154 8.91 -4.46 5.56
N ASN A 155 8.33 -3.69 6.51
CA ASN A 155 9.08 -3.16 7.64
C ASN A 155 9.62 -4.31 8.52
N GLY A 156 10.92 -4.26 8.83
CA GLY A 156 11.61 -5.30 9.61
C GLY A 156 11.93 -6.59 8.86
N LEU A 157 11.66 -6.67 7.55
CA LEU A 157 12.10 -7.77 6.69
C LEU A 157 13.50 -7.49 6.12
N ASP A 158 14.30 -8.54 6.01
CA ASP A 158 15.59 -8.50 5.30
C ASP A 158 15.41 -8.49 3.77
N ILE A 159 16.47 -8.21 3.03
CA ILE A 159 16.41 -8.07 1.56
C ILE A 159 15.85 -9.33 0.87
N PRO A 160 16.28 -10.57 1.21
CA PRO A 160 15.66 -11.77 0.64
C PRO A 160 14.17 -11.88 0.93
N SER A 161 13.75 -11.57 2.16
CA SER A 161 12.35 -11.63 2.56
C SER A 161 11.46 -10.60 1.84
N LYS A 162 11.99 -9.42 1.53
CA LYS A 162 11.30 -8.42 0.69
C LYS A 162 11.09 -8.93 -0.74
N ALA A 163 12.08 -9.65 -1.30
CA ALA A 163 11.91 -10.31 -2.61
C ALA A 163 10.86 -11.43 -2.56
N GLN A 164 10.86 -12.24 -1.49
CA GLN A 164 9.84 -13.26 -1.24
C GLN A 164 8.44 -12.63 -1.10
N PHE A 165 8.31 -11.48 -0.39
CA PHE A 165 7.07 -10.74 -0.26
C PHE A 165 6.48 -10.35 -1.63
N ARG A 166 7.27 -9.74 -2.51
CA ARG A 166 6.82 -9.40 -3.87
C ARG A 166 6.33 -10.64 -4.63
N LYS A 167 7.08 -11.75 -4.53
CA LYS A 167 6.71 -13.01 -5.18
C LYS A 167 5.37 -13.56 -4.67
N VAL A 168 5.13 -13.57 -3.36
CA VAL A 168 3.88 -14.12 -2.81
C VAL A 168 2.68 -13.23 -3.13
N ILE A 169 2.83 -11.91 -3.08
CA ILE A 169 1.78 -10.96 -3.48
C ILE A 169 1.37 -11.23 -4.93
N MET A 170 2.32 -11.26 -5.87
CA MET A 170 2.03 -11.46 -7.29
C MET A 170 1.46 -12.85 -7.63
N ALA A 171 1.89 -13.89 -6.90
CA ALA A 171 1.53 -15.27 -7.22
C ALA A 171 0.26 -15.79 -6.52
N LEU A 172 -0.11 -15.21 -5.39
CA LEU A 172 -1.16 -15.76 -4.51
C LEU A 172 -2.36 -14.83 -4.31
N THR A 173 -2.32 -13.63 -4.89
CA THR A 173 -3.47 -12.71 -4.86
C THR A 173 -4.40 -13.01 -6.04
N ALA A 174 -5.70 -12.98 -5.82
CA ALA A 174 -6.68 -13.12 -6.89
C ALA A 174 -6.72 -11.85 -7.76
N ASP A 175 -6.98 -12.01 -9.06
CA ASP A 175 -6.96 -10.92 -10.06
C ASP A 175 -7.99 -9.81 -9.76
N ASP A 176 -9.06 -10.13 -9.05
CA ASP A 176 -10.12 -9.18 -8.66
C ASP A 176 -9.90 -8.55 -7.27
N SER A 177 -8.84 -8.94 -6.57
CA SER A 177 -8.51 -8.38 -5.25
C SER A 177 -7.88 -7.00 -5.37
N THR A 178 -8.35 -6.08 -4.54
CA THR A 178 -7.77 -4.75 -4.39
C THR A 178 -6.85 -4.74 -3.19
N ILE A 179 -5.57 -4.49 -3.40
CA ILE A 179 -4.57 -4.42 -2.33
C ILE A 179 -4.15 -2.97 -2.14
N VAL A 180 -4.10 -2.50 -0.90
CA VAL A 180 -3.52 -1.20 -0.56
C VAL A 180 -2.36 -1.42 0.39
N ILE A 181 -1.15 -1.10 -0.07
CA ILE A 181 0.09 -1.27 0.68
C ILE A 181 0.60 0.10 1.10
N SER A 182 0.56 0.41 2.39
CA SER A 182 1.23 1.61 2.89
C SER A 182 2.73 1.35 3.03
N THR A 183 3.54 2.32 2.64
CA THR A 183 4.98 2.27 2.87
C THR A 183 5.62 3.66 2.82
N HIS A 184 6.73 3.80 3.53
CA HIS A 184 7.70 4.88 3.37
C HIS A 184 8.99 4.38 2.68
N GLN A 185 9.11 3.06 2.44
CA GLN A 185 10.25 2.41 1.75
C GLN A 185 9.85 2.05 0.32
N VAL A 186 9.80 3.04 -0.56
CA VAL A 186 9.24 2.93 -1.93
C VAL A 186 9.93 1.88 -2.78
N LYS A 187 11.27 1.78 -2.66
CA LYS A 187 12.10 0.83 -3.43
C LYS A 187 11.69 -0.63 -3.26
N ASP A 188 11.12 -0.97 -2.10
CA ASP A 188 10.72 -2.34 -1.82
C ASP A 188 9.55 -2.82 -2.69
N LEU A 189 8.73 -1.89 -3.17
CA LEU A 189 7.46 -2.17 -3.84
C LEU A 189 7.38 -1.67 -5.30
N GLU A 190 8.37 -0.94 -5.79
CA GLU A 190 8.38 -0.23 -7.08
C GLU A 190 7.88 -1.08 -8.27
N ASN A 191 8.12 -2.40 -8.23
CA ASN A 191 7.76 -3.28 -9.35
C ASN A 191 6.41 -3.99 -9.19
N ILE A 192 5.66 -3.74 -8.12
CA ILE A 192 4.38 -4.43 -7.87
C ILE A 192 3.21 -3.48 -7.61
N ILE A 193 3.49 -2.21 -7.33
CA ILE A 193 2.44 -1.21 -7.08
C ILE A 193 2.06 -0.49 -8.37
N ASP A 194 0.78 -0.52 -8.67
CA ASP A 194 0.11 0.30 -9.69
C ASP A 194 -1.41 0.28 -9.39
N PRO A 195 -2.02 1.43 -9.10
CA PRO A 195 -1.55 2.82 -9.07
C PRO A 195 -0.73 3.25 -7.84
N ILE A 196 -0.20 4.48 -7.91
CA ILE A 196 0.53 5.15 -6.83
C ILE A 196 -0.34 6.27 -6.24
N VAL A 197 -0.55 6.21 -4.92
CA VAL A 197 -1.22 7.26 -4.13
C VAL A 197 -0.18 7.92 -3.23
N ILE A 198 0.01 9.24 -3.36
CA ILE A 198 0.89 10.01 -2.47
C ILE A 198 0.02 10.87 -1.57
N LEU A 199 0.09 10.56 -0.26
CA LEU A 199 -0.68 11.21 0.79
C LEU A 199 0.15 12.28 1.50
N ASP A 200 -0.44 13.45 1.69
CA ASP A 200 -0.01 14.47 2.64
C ASP A 200 -1.12 14.67 3.71
N ARG A 201 -0.80 15.33 4.83
CA ARG A 201 -1.74 15.51 5.98
C ARG A 201 -3.09 16.08 5.59
N ARG A 202 -3.14 16.93 4.57
CA ARG A 202 -4.35 17.67 4.17
C ARG A 202 -4.84 17.30 2.78
N ASP A 203 -4.16 16.33 2.13
CA ASP A 203 -4.44 16.13 0.73
C ASP A 203 -3.91 14.81 0.17
N VAL A 204 -4.54 14.36 -0.92
CA VAL A 204 -3.97 13.39 -1.85
C VAL A 204 -3.23 14.18 -2.93
N LEU A 205 -1.91 14.14 -2.90
CA LEU A 205 -1.08 14.89 -3.84
C LEU A 205 -1.04 14.24 -5.23
N LEU A 206 -1.18 12.91 -5.26
CA LEU A 206 -1.20 12.09 -6.47
C LEU A 206 -2.05 10.85 -6.24
N ASN A 207 -2.87 10.49 -7.22
CA ASN A 207 -3.52 9.18 -7.37
C ASN A 207 -3.56 8.85 -8.86
N ALA A 208 -2.56 8.14 -9.34
CA ALA A 208 -2.40 7.89 -10.77
C ALA A 208 -1.75 6.53 -11.03
N SER A 209 -2.04 5.94 -12.19
CA SER A 209 -1.36 4.75 -12.68
C SER A 209 0.08 5.06 -13.11
N VAL A 210 0.93 4.04 -13.13
CA VAL A 210 2.31 4.15 -13.62
C VAL A 210 2.32 4.62 -15.08
N GLU A 211 1.37 4.17 -15.88
CA GLU A 211 1.18 4.61 -17.28
C GLU A 211 0.86 6.10 -17.36
N GLU A 212 -0.11 6.58 -16.57
CA GLU A 212 -0.46 8.00 -16.53
C GLU A 212 0.71 8.86 -16.05
N ILE A 213 1.45 8.40 -15.02
CA ILE A 213 2.63 9.09 -14.51
C ILE A 213 3.69 9.23 -15.61
N SER A 214 4.03 8.13 -16.32
CA SER A 214 5.03 8.16 -17.39
C SER A 214 4.59 8.96 -18.61
N SER A 215 3.29 9.08 -18.85
CA SER A 215 2.76 9.94 -19.92
C SER A 215 2.92 11.44 -19.65
N LYS A 216 2.90 11.84 -18.36
CA LYS A 216 2.97 13.25 -17.94
C LYS A 216 4.34 13.68 -17.42
N LEU A 217 5.13 12.74 -16.91
CA LEU A 217 6.47 12.97 -16.36
C LEU A 217 7.49 12.07 -17.04
N PHE A 218 8.62 12.66 -17.41
CA PHE A 218 9.77 11.96 -17.97
C PHE A 218 10.88 11.83 -16.94
N PHE A 219 11.41 10.62 -16.77
CA PHE A 219 12.49 10.30 -15.83
C PHE A 219 13.76 10.02 -16.60
N ASP A 220 14.70 10.95 -16.56
CA ASP A 220 15.98 10.89 -17.27
C ASP A 220 17.13 10.46 -16.35
N TYR A 221 17.99 9.60 -16.88
CA TYR A 221 19.24 9.20 -16.25
C TYR A 221 20.40 9.71 -17.10
N GLY A 222 20.92 10.88 -16.76
CA GLY A 222 21.95 11.56 -17.52
C GLY A 222 23.22 11.89 -16.73
N ASN A 223 24.28 12.28 -17.44
CA ASN A 223 25.54 12.68 -16.85
C ASN A 223 25.67 14.20 -16.66
N VAL A 224 24.73 14.96 -17.19
CA VAL A 224 24.72 16.42 -17.15
C VAL A 224 23.49 16.89 -16.37
N LEU A 225 23.74 17.77 -15.39
CA LEU A 225 22.64 18.38 -14.64
C LEU A 225 21.97 19.44 -15.52
N ASN A 226 20.64 19.33 -15.69
CA ASN A 226 19.82 20.33 -16.35
C ASN A 226 19.09 21.17 -15.29
N PRO A 227 19.28 22.51 -15.28
CA PRO A 227 18.63 23.39 -14.32
C PRO A 227 17.10 23.49 -14.49
N ASP A 228 16.56 23.09 -15.64
CA ASP A 228 15.12 23.13 -15.94
C ASP A 228 14.36 21.91 -15.41
N ALA A 229 15.04 20.93 -14.79
CA ALA A 229 14.41 19.79 -14.18
C ALA A 229 13.55 20.19 -12.97
N LEU A 230 12.35 19.61 -12.84
CA LEU A 230 11.51 19.74 -11.64
C LEU A 230 12.22 19.18 -10.41
N TYR A 231 12.91 18.06 -10.61
CA TYR A 231 13.70 17.40 -9.57
C TYR A 231 14.98 16.84 -10.15
N SER A 232 16.04 16.89 -9.37
CA SER A 232 17.34 16.30 -9.70
C SER A 232 17.99 15.74 -8.45
N GLU A 233 18.55 14.56 -8.56
CA GLU A 233 19.35 13.90 -7.50
C GLU A 233 20.61 13.30 -8.09
N GLN A 234 21.75 13.51 -7.42
CA GLN A 234 23.03 12.95 -7.83
C GLN A 234 23.09 11.46 -7.42
N LEU A 235 23.39 10.61 -8.38
CA LEU A 235 23.60 9.18 -8.19
C LEU A 235 25.04 8.80 -8.50
N PRO A 236 25.54 7.63 -8.05
CA PRO A 236 26.81 7.12 -8.55
C PRO A 236 26.77 6.98 -10.07
N GLY A 237 27.57 7.80 -10.78
CA GLY A 237 27.65 7.78 -12.24
C GLY A 237 26.75 8.77 -12.98
N GLY A 238 26.05 9.70 -12.29
CA GLY A 238 25.26 10.71 -12.97
C GLY A 238 24.16 11.33 -12.13
N PHE A 239 23.05 11.63 -12.75
CA PHE A 239 21.88 12.22 -12.11
C PHE A 239 20.61 11.49 -12.54
N ILE A 240 19.65 11.34 -11.62
CA ILE A 240 18.25 11.18 -12.01
C ILE A 240 17.58 12.54 -12.02
N GLN A 241 16.82 12.82 -13.07
CA GLN A 241 16.13 14.08 -13.26
C GLN A 241 14.69 13.83 -13.69
N VAL A 242 13.77 14.69 -13.28
CA VAL A 242 12.34 14.56 -13.62
C VAL A 242 11.88 15.83 -14.32
N TYR A 243 11.23 15.66 -15.46
CA TYR A 243 10.70 16.74 -16.31
C TYR A 243 9.21 16.52 -16.62
N PRO A 244 8.45 17.56 -17.01
CA PRO A 244 7.20 17.37 -17.73
C PRO A 244 7.46 16.62 -19.04
N ASN A 245 6.68 15.58 -19.33
CA ASN A 245 6.81 14.79 -20.56
C ASN A 245 6.06 15.44 -21.72
N THR A 246 6.66 16.47 -22.32
CA THR A 246 6.05 17.21 -23.44
C THR A 246 6.22 16.54 -24.80
N GLU A 247 7.16 15.62 -24.93
CA GLU A 247 7.53 14.96 -26.18
C GLU A 247 7.07 13.50 -26.26
N ALA A 248 6.26 13.05 -25.30
CA ALA A 248 5.77 11.68 -25.18
C ALA A 248 6.91 10.63 -25.20
N GLN A 249 8.02 10.94 -24.52
CA GLN A 249 9.17 10.02 -24.40
C GLN A 249 8.85 8.89 -23.43
N GLU A 250 9.33 7.70 -23.75
CA GLU A 250 9.23 6.54 -22.84
C GLU A 250 10.29 6.61 -21.76
N SER A 251 9.88 6.46 -20.50
CA SER A 251 10.79 6.34 -19.38
C SER A 251 10.20 5.43 -18.29
N LYS A 252 11.08 4.75 -17.55
CA LYS A 252 10.65 3.99 -16.38
C LYS A 252 10.45 4.95 -15.21
N VAL A 253 9.26 4.92 -14.60
CA VAL A 253 8.96 5.68 -13.39
C VAL A 253 9.92 5.26 -12.27
N ASN A 254 10.66 6.22 -11.72
CA ASN A 254 11.39 6.04 -10.47
C ASN A 254 10.53 6.60 -9.33
N VAL A 255 10.03 5.72 -8.48
CA VAL A 255 9.03 6.11 -7.48
C VAL A 255 9.61 7.02 -6.39
N GLU A 256 10.90 6.92 -6.08
CA GLU A 256 11.58 7.82 -5.12
C GLU A 256 11.73 9.23 -5.70
N ALA A 257 12.17 9.35 -6.96
CA ALA A 257 12.25 10.63 -7.65
C ALA A 257 10.85 11.25 -7.86
N LEU A 258 9.84 10.44 -8.18
CA LEU A 258 8.44 10.85 -8.24
C LEU A 258 7.99 11.45 -6.90
N PHE A 259 8.20 10.72 -5.80
CA PHE A 259 7.81 11.15 -4.46
C PHE A 259 8.42 12.50 -4.10
N ASN A 260 9.71 12.66 -4.35
CA ASN A 260 10.42 13.92 -4.09
C ASN A 260 9.93 15.06 -5.00
N THR A 261 9.65 14.77 -6.28
CA THR A 261 9.10 15.74 -7.25
C THR A 261 7.73 16.25 -6.78
N VAL A 262 6.83 15.33 -6.39
CA VAL A 262 5.49 15.66 -5.92
C VAL A 262 5.53 16.54 -4.69
N HIS A 263 6.38 16.23 -3.71
CA HIS A 263 6.52 17.04 -2.49
C HIS A 263 7.09 18.43 -2.74
N LYS A 264 8.02 18.56 -3.71
CA LYS A 264 8.64 19.84 -4.08
C LYS A 264 7.70 20.72 -4.90
N HIS A 265 6.82 20.14 -5.71
CA HIS A 265 5.98 20.86 -6.69
C HIS A 265 4.49 20.49 -6.56
N LYS A 266 3.94 20.50 -5.33
CA LYS A 266 2.59 20.03 -5.01
C LYS A 266 1.51 20.59 -5.92
N ASP A 267 1.44 21.91 -6.08
CA ASP A 267 0.38 22.57 -6.88
C ASP A 267 0.50 22.25 -8.37
N LEU A 268 1.73 22.21 -8.89
CA LEU A 268 1.99 21.85 -10.28
C LEU A 268 1.54 20.42 -10.56
N ILE A 269 1.97 19.47 -9.74
CA ILE A 269 1.64 18.06 -9.91
C ILE A 269 0.13 17.85 -9.76
N LYS A 270 -0.52 18.46 -8.77
CA LYS A 270 -1.96 18.40 -8.65
C LYS A 270 -2.67 18.90 -9.91
N GLY A 271 -2.25 20.05 -10.44
CA GLY A 271 -2.81 20.57 -11.69
C GLY A 271 -2.60 19.64 -12.89
N MET A 272 -1.48 18.91 -12.94
CA MET A 272 -1.21 17.94 -14.01
C MET A 272 -2.06 16.67 -13.91
N PHE A 273 -2.41 16.24 -12.70
CA PHE A 273 -3.12 14.97 -12.43
C PHE A 273 -4.56 15.17 -11.94
N SER A 274 -5.07 16.41 -11.88
CA SER A 274 -6.50 16.65 -11.65
C SER A 274 -7.31 16.08 -12.83
N HIS A 275 -8.21 15.15 -12.52
CA HIS A 275 -9.26 14.76 -13.46
C HIS A 275 -10.39 15.79 -13.33
N GLU A 276 -10.68 16.55 -14.40
CA GLU A 276 -11.84 17.44 -14.49
C GLU A 276 -13.16 16.67 -14.42
#